data_68a7ea3e4e9f733246d0027c17857a6f
#
_entry.id   68a7ea3e4e9f733246d0027c17857a6f
#
_cell.length_a   1.000
_cell.length_b   1.000
_cell.length_c   1.000
_cell.angle_alpha   90.00
_cell.angle_beta   90.00
_cell.angle_gamma   90.00
#
_symmetry.space_group_name_H-M   'P 1'
#
loop_
_entity.id
_entity.type
_entity.pdbx_description
1 polymer ?
#
loop_
_entity_poly.entity_id
_entity_poly.type
_entity_poly.pdbx_seq_one_letter_code
_entity_poly.pdbx_strand_id
1 'polypeptide(L)'
;MTDESPWLDDAEMAAWLAFLEVSHRLDRAIEQQLRRDAGLSHAQYEVLARLDAAGGQLRMSQLADVIIVSRSGLTYQVTQLERAGLVRREKDADDERGVLAVLTGAGKAALHRAAPGHVRVVRHYLIDALTPAQRSAIAQGLAAARDRLR
;
A
#
# COMPACT_ATOMS: atom_id res chain seq x y z
N MET A 1 9.86 1.92 41.81
CA MET A 1 10.62 2.07 40.57
C MET A 1 10.61 0.69 39.92
N THR A 2 9.73 0.49 38.96
CA THR A 2 9.78 -0.69 38.11
C THR A 2 11.02 -0.54 37.25
N ASP A 3 11.96 -1.44 37.43
CA ASP A 3 13.13 -1.61 36.57
C ASP A 3 12.60 -2.06 35.20
N GLU A 4 12.14 -1.12 34.37
CA GLU A 4 11.73 -1.42 33.01
C GLU A 4 12.99 -1.79 32.25
N SER A 5 13.12 -3.07 31.94
CA SER A 5 14.18 -3.56 31.07
C SER A 5 14.21 -2.70 29.80
N PRO A 6 15.39 -2.20 29.35
CA PRO A 6 15.47 -1.48 28.08
C PRO A 6 15.27 -2.39 26.86
N TRP A 7 15.02 -3.68 27.08
CA TRP A 7 14.89 -4.68 26.04
C TRP A 7 13.50 -5.31 26.07
N LEU A 8 13.01 -5.69 24.89
CA LEU A 8 11.81 -6.52 24.77
C LEU A 8 12.04 -7.88 25.44
N ASP A 9 11.00 -8.44 26.04
CA ASP A 9 11.02 -9.83 26.47
C ASP A 9 10.98 -10.79 25.27
N ASP A 10 11.14 -12.10 25.52
CA ASP A 10 11.23 -13.10 24.44
C ASP A 10 9.95 -13.19 23.60
N ALA A 11 8.77 -13.02 24.20
CA ALA A 11 7.49 -13.06 23.48
C ALA A 11 7.28 -11.79 22.63
N GLU A 12 7.63 -10.64 23.19
CA GLU A 12 7.60 -9.35 22.50
C GLU A 12 8.59 -9.34 21.32
N MET A 13 9.80 -9.83 21.55
CA MET A 13 10.83 -9.95 20.50
C MET A 13 10.39 -10.88 19.39
N ALA A 14 9.78 -12.03 19.71
CA ALA A 14 9.25 -12.96 18.71
C ALA A 14 8.16 -12.30 17.85
N ALA A 15 7.26 -11.56 18.46
CA ALA A 15 6.22 -10.81 17.71
C ALA A 15 6.82 -9.74 16.80
N TRP A 16 7.78 -8.98 17.31
CA TRP A 16 8.47 -7.92 16.54
C TRP A 16 9.22 -8.49 15.33
N LEU A 17 10.01 -9.55 15.52
CA LEU A 17 10.78 -10.17 14.44
C LEU A 17 9.87 -10.81 13.40
N ALA A 18 8.80 -11.50 13.81
CA ALA A 18 7.83 -12.07 12.88
C ALA A 18 7.16 -10.98 12.02
N PHE A 19 6.79 -9.87 12.62
CA PHE A 19 6.22 -8.72 11.89
C PHE A 19 7.22 -8.15 10.87
N LEU A 20 8.47 -7.93 11.26
CA LEU A 20 9.52 -7.42 10.37
C LEU A 20 9.77 -8.38 9.20
N GLU A 21 9.96 -9.65 9.46
CA GLU A 21 10.24 -10.65 8.43
C GLU A 21 9.09 -10.76 7.43
N VAL A 22 7.86 -10.87 7.90
CA VAL A 22 6.69 -10.96 7.03
C VAL A 22 6.54 -9.71 6.19
N SER A 23 6.64 -8.52 6.80
CA SER A 23 6.51 -7.24 6.09
C SER A 23 7.52 -7.12 4.95
N HIS A 24 8.80 -7.39 5.22
CA HIS A 24 9.85 -7.28 4.21
C HIS A 24 9.77 -8.34 3.11
N ARG A 25 9.52 -9.60 3.49
CA ARG A 25 9.46 -10.70 2.52
C ARG A 25 8.23 -10.61 1.64
N LEU A 26 7.08 -10.24 2.22
CA LEU A 26 5.84 -10.08 1.48
C LEU A 26 5.91 -8.91 0.51
N ASP A 27 6.46 -7.77 0.94
CA ASP A 27 6.65 -6.61 0.07
C ASP A 27 7.51 -6.95 -1.15
N ARG A 28 8.62 -7.68 -0.96
CA ARG A 28 9.46 -8.16 -2.07
C ARG A 28 8.74 -9.10 -3.02
N ALA A 29 7.92 -10.01 -2.50
CA ALA A 29 7.14 -10.95 -3.33
C ALA A 29 6.09 -10.21 -4.16
N ILE A 30 5.42 -9.22 -3.57
CA ILE A 30 4.46 -8.34 -4.25
C ILE A 30 5.17 -7.53 -5.33
N GLU A 31 6.30 -6.88 -5.02
CA GLU A 31 7.06 -6.09 -5.98
C GLU A 31 7.48 -6.94 -7.20
N GLN A 32 7.96 -8.15 -7.00
CA GLN A 32 8.34 -9.05 -8.08
C GLN A 32 7.15 -9.44 -8.95
N GLN A 33 6.02 -9.76 -8.35
CA GLN A 33 4.80 -10.10 -9.07
C GLN A 33 4.30 -8.91 -9.90
N LEU A 34 4.20 -7.72 -9.30
CA LEU A 34 3.71 -6.52 -9.98
C LEU A 34 4.60 -6.11 -11.16
N ARG A 35 5.91 -6.21 -10.99
CA ARG A 35 6.88 -5.95 -12.08
C ARG A 35 6.69 -6.90 -13.24
N ARG A 36 6.52 -8.18 -12.96
CA ARG A 36 6.33 -9.22 -13.99
C ARG A 36 4.99 -9.07 -14.72
N ASP A 37 3.91 -8.85 -13.99
CA ASP A 37 2.56 -8.91 -14.53
C ASP A 37 2.10 -7.59 -15.18
N ALA A 38 2.62 -6.45 -14.75
CA ALA A 38 2.19 -5.15 -15.25
C ALA A 38 3.29 -4.08 -15.33
N GLY A 39 4.54 -4.39 -15.01
CA GLY A 39 5.64 -3.43 -15.02
C GLY A 39 5.53 -2.36 -13.91
N LEU A 40 4.74 -2.60 -12.87
CA LEU A 40 4.48 -1.67 -11.78
C LEU A 40 5.34 -1.95 -10.56
N SER A 41 5.72 -0.90 -9.83
CA SER A 41 6.16 -1.04 -8.45
C SER A 41 4.96 -1.21 -7.51
N HIS A 42 5.18 -1.66 -6.28
CA HIS A 42 4.12 -1.74 -5.27
C HIS A 42 3.51 -0.35 -5.00
N ALA A 43 4.35 0.68 -4.88
CA ALA A 43 3.89 2.05 -4.71
C ALA A 43 3.02 2.54 -5.88
N GLN A 44 3.39 2.24 -7.12
CA GLN A 44 2.62 2.58 -8.31
C GLN A 44 1.28 1.84 -8.36
N TYR A 45 1.29 0.54 -8.05
CA TYR A 45 0.07 -0.25 -7.96
C TYR A 45 -0.89 0.33 -6.91
N GLU A 46 -0.39 0.70 -5.74
CA GLU A 46 -1.22 1.32 -4.70
C GLU A 46 -1.87 2.63 -5.17
N VAL A 47 -1.13 3.48 -5.88
CA VAL A 47 -1.69 4.73 -6.45
C VAL A 47 -2.86 4.42 -7.37
N LEU A 48 -2.68 3.48 -8.31
CA LEU A 48 -3.76 3.09 -9.24
C LEU A 48 -4.96 2.51 -8.50
N ALA A 49 -4.73 1.64 -7.51
CA ALA A 49 -5.78 1.02 -6.72
C ALA A 49 -6.58 2.04 -5.89
N ARG A 50 -5.90 3.04 -5.30
CA ARG A 50 -6.56 4.11 -4.54
C ARG A 50 -7.40 5.02 -5.44
N LEU A 51 -6.89 5.34 -6.62
CA LEU A 51 -7.64 6.12 -7.59
C LEU A 51 -8.88 5.35 -8.08
N ASP A 52 -8.76 4.08 -8.40
CA ASP A 52 -9.89 3.26 -8.84
C ASP A 52 -10.96 3.15 -7.74
N ALA A 53 -10.56 2.88 -6.51
CA ALA A 53 -11.46 2.79 -5.35
C ALA A 53 -12.19 4.10 -5.06
N ALA A 54 -11.61 5.25 -5.43
CA ALA A 54 -12.21 6.58 -5.26
C ALA A 54 -13.06 7.03 -6.45
N GLY A 55 -13.34 6.15 -7.39
CA GLY A 55 -14.13 6.47 -8.58
C GLY A 55 -13.33 7.07 -9.74
N GLY A 56 -12.00 6.94 -9.72
CA GLY A 56 -11.10 7.27 -10.82
C GLY A 56 -10.26 8.53 -10.61
N GLN A 57 -10.50 9.31 -9.57
CA GLN A 57 -9.72 10.52 -9.30
C GLN A 57 -9.67 10.90 -7.83
N LEU A 58 -8.59 11.53 -7.43
CA LEU A 58 -8.38 12.14 -6.11
C LEU A 58 -7.53 13.41 -6.27
N ARG A 59 -7.73 14.38 -5.39
CA ARG A 59 -6.73 15.44 -5.21
C ARG A 59 -5.43 14.85 -4.73
N MET A 60 -4.30 15.43 -5.15
CA MET A 60 -2.98 14.96 -4.72
C MET A 60 -2.85 14.93 -3.18
N SER A 61 -3.43 15.91 -2.48
CA SER A 61 -3.48 15.93 -1.00
C SER A 61 -4.28 14.76 -0.42
N GLN A 62 -5.43 14.45 -1.00
CA GLN A 62 -6.27 13.31 -0.58
C GLN A 62 -5.57 11.98 -0.85
N LEU A 63 -4.90 11.86 -2.00
CA LEU A 63 -4.12 10.68 -2.34
C LEU A 63 -2.99 10.46 -1.33
N ALA A 64 -2.28 11.54 -0.94
CA ALA A 64 -1.24 11.47 0.09
C ALA A 64 -1.76 10.97 1.44
N ASP A 65 -3.02 11.27 1.78
CA ASP A 65 -3.64 10.84 3.04
C ASP A 65 -3.98 9.34 3.07
N VAL A 66 -4.22 8.73 1.91
CA VAL A 66 -4.65 7.32 1.83
C VAL A 66 -3.55 6.36 1.40
N ILE A 67 -2.42 6.85 0.91
CA ILE A 67 -1.27 6.02 0.53
C ILE A 67 -0.59 5.46 1.78
N ILE A 68 -0.22 4.19 1.74
CA ILE A 68 0.45 3.47 2.83
C ILE A 68 1.90 3.14 2.46
N VAL A 69 2.13 2.58 1.28
CA VAL A 69 3.41 1.98 0.90
C VAL A 69 4.52 3.04 0.70
N SER A 70 4.20 4.21 0.17
CA SER A 70 5.19 5.26 -0.09
C SER A 70 4.56 6.66 -0.08
N ARG A 71 4.39 7.25 1.11
CA ARG A 71 3.96 8.66 1.23
C ARG A 71 5.05 9.61 0.74
N SER A 72 6.30 9.40 1.18
CA SER A 72 7.45 10.10 0.63
C SER A 72 7.67 9.65 -0.82
N GLY A 73 7.81 10.58 -1.73
CA GLY A 73 7.99 10.28 -3.15
C GLY A 73 6.68 10.04 -3.93
N LEU A 74 5.50 10.30 -3.35
CA LEU A 74 4.22 10.19 -4.06
C LEU A 74 4.21 11.03 -5.35
N THR A 75 4.68 12.27 -5.29
CA THR A 75 4.78 13.14 -6.47
C THR A 75 5.65 12.51 -7.57
N TYR A 76 6.75 11.89 -7.19
CA TYR A 76 7.62 11.15 -8.13
C TYR A 76 6.87 9.96 -8.74
N GLN A 77 6.18 9.15 -7.93
CA GLN A 77 5.43 7.99 -8.42
C GLN A 77 4.31 8.40 -9.38
N VAL A 78 3.57 9.46 -9.06
CA VAL A 78 2.53 10.00 -9.94
C VAL A 78 3.14 10.54 -11.24
N THR A 79 4.29 11.20 -11.17
CA THR A 79 5.01 11.66 -12.38
C THR A 79 5.43 10.48 -13.26
N GLN A 80 5.93 9.39 -12.70
CA GLN A 80 6.28 8.19 -13.46
C GLN A 80 5.05 7.54 -14.10
N LEU A 81 3.95 7.46 -13.38
CA LEU A 81 2.68 6.94 -13.90
C LEU A 81 2.12 7.83 -15.02
N GLU A 82 2.25 9.14 -14.89
CA GLU A 82 1.83 10.09 -15.93
C GLU A 82 2.67 9.92 -17.21
N ARG A 83 3.98 9.78 -17.08
CA ARG A 83 4.87 9.49 -18.22
C ARG A 83 4.55 8.17 -18.91
N ALA A 84 4.08 7.18 -18.16
CA ALA A 84 3.61 5.91 -18.69
C ALA A 84 2.18 5.95 -19.26
N GLY A 85 1.48 7.06 -19.14
CA GLY A 85 0.11 7.22 -19.62
C GLY A 85 -0.96 6.54 -18.75
N LEU A 86 -0.62 6.13 -17.52
CA LEU A 86 -1.50 5.40 -16.61
C LEU A 86 -2.31 6.33 -15.69
N VAL A 87 -1.81 7.53 -15.48
CA VAL A 87 -2.43 8.61 -14.71
C VAL A 87 -2.23 9.91 -15.49
N ARG A 88 -3.11 10.88 -15.32
CA ARG A 88 -2.90 12.26 -15.75
C ARG A 88 -3.17 13.21 -14.59
N ARG A 89 -2.53 14.36 -14.61
CA ARG A 89 -2.81 15.45 -13.69
C ARG A 89 -3.70 16.47 -14.37
N GLU A 90 -4.68 16.95 -13.63
CA GLU A 90 -5.59 18.02 -14.06
C GLU A 90 -5.69 19.07 -12.95
N LYS A 91 -5.99 20.32 -13.35
CA LYS A 91 -6.38 21.33 -12.38
C LYS A 91 -7.75 20.97 -11.80
N ASP A 92 -7.91 21.18 -10.49
CA ASP A 92 -9.20 21.05 -9.84
C ASP A 92 -10.08 22.25 -10.24
N ALA A 93 -11.25 22.00 -10.84
CA ALA A 93 -12.17 23.05 -11.24
C ALA A 93 -12.74 23.83 -10.04
N ASP A 94 -12.78 23.20 -8.85
CA ASP A 94 -13.34 23.77 -7.62
C ASP A 94 -12.27 24.43 -6.73
N ASP A 95 -10.98 24.24 -7.01
CA ASP A 95 -9.85 24.80 -6.25
C ASP A 95 -8.69 25.12 -7.18
N GLU A 96 -8.40 26.42 -7.39
CA GLU A 96 -7.32 26.88 -8.27
C GLU A 96 -5.92 26.37 -7.86
N ARG A 97 -5.73 25.98 -6.59
CA ARG A 97 -4.47 25.44 -6.07
C ARG A 97 -4.45 23.92 -6.08
N GLY A 98 -5.60 23.28 -6.32
CA GLY A 98 -5.76 21.84 -6.30
C GLY A 98 -5.30 21.20 -7.60
N VAL A 99 -4.61 20.08 -7.47
CA VAL A 99 -4.25 19.19 -8.58
C VAL A 99 -4.93 17.85 -8.38
N LEU A 100 -5.67 17.40 -9.38
CA LEU A 100 -6.28 16.08 -9.44
C LEU A 100 -5.30 15.08 -10.07
N ALA A 101 -5.17 13.92 -9.48
CA ALA A 101 -4.64 12.73 -10.15
C ALA A 101 -5.83 11.93 -10.69
N VAL A 102 -5.82 11.63 -11.97
CA VAL A 102 -6.92 10.95 -12.67
C VAL A 102 -6.40 9.66 -13.29
N LEU A 103 -7.08 8.56 -12.96
CA LEU A 103 -6.81 7.26 -13.53
C LEU A 103 -7.22 7.24 -15.00
N THR A 104 -6.31 6.85 -15.89
CA THR A 104 -6.62 6.68 -17.31
C THR A 104 -7.21 5.28 -17.58
N GLY A 105 -7.80 5.08 -18.76
CA GLY A 105 -8.22 3.75 -19.20
C GLY A 105 -7.07 2.75 -19.23
N ALA A 106 -5.88 3.18 -19.66
CA ALA A 106 -4.66 2.36 -19.64
C ALA A 106 -4.23 2.04 -18.20
N GLY A 107 -4.35 2.99 -17.28
CA GLY A 107 -4.08 2.79 -15.85
C GLY A 107 -5.01 1.77 -15.22
N LYS A 108 -6.31 1.86 -15.51
CA LYS A 108 -7.29 0.88 -15.05
C LYS A 108 -7.01 -0.52 -15.62
N ALA A 109 -6.65 -0.62 -16.90
CA ALA A 109 -6.28 -1.88 -17.52
C ALA A 109 -5.03 -2.50 -16.88
N ALA A 110 -4.00 -1.69 -16.58
CA ALA A 110 -2.79 -2.15 -15.90
C ALA A 110 -3.11 -2.65 -14.48
N LEU A 111 -3.94 -1.93 -13.73
CA LEU A 111 -4.41 -2.35 -12.41
C LEU A 111 -5.12 -3.71 -12.47
N HIS A 112 -6.04 -3.88 -13.41
CA HIS A 112 -6.81 -5.12 -13.56
C HIS A 112 -5.95 -6.32 -14.01
N ARG A 113 -4.89 -6.09 -14.78
CA ARG A 113 -3.92 -7.15 -15.10
C ARG A 113 -3.13 -7.60 -13.87
N ALA A 114 -2.72 -6.66 -13.03
CA ALA A 114 -1.89 -6.92 -11.85
C ALA A 114 -2.67 -7.50 -10.66
N ALA A 115 -3.93 -7.10 -10.48
CA ALA A 115 -4.70 -7.39 -9.27
C ALA A 115 -4.90 -8.89 -8.97
N PRO A 116 -5.19 -9.78 -9.92
CA PRO A 116 -5.34 -11.20 -9.61
C PRO A 116 -4.04 -11.84 -9.08
N GLY A 117 -2.90 -11.46 -9.64
CA GLY A 117 -1.58 -11.91 -9.16
C GLY A 117 -1.26 -11.38 -7.77
N HIS A 118 -1.54 -10.10 -7.54
CA HIS A 118 -1.39 -9.48 -6.24
C HIS A 118 -2.21 -10.19 -5.15
N VAL A 119 -3.48 -10.44 -5.41
CA VAL A 119 -4.35 -11.17 -4.48
C VAL A 119 -3.80 -12.57 -4.20
N ARG A 120 -3.35 -13.31 -5.23
CA ARG A 120 -2.75 -14.65 -5.02
C ARG A 120 -1.52 -14.61 -4.13
N VAL A 121 -0.62 -13.63 -4.31
CA VAL A 121 0.57 -13.48 -3.47
C VAL A 121 0.18 -13.20 -2.02
N VAL A 122 -0.71 -12.25 -1.79
CA VAL A 122 -1.17 -11.92 -0.44
C VAL A 122 -1.87 -13.11 0.23
N ARG A 123 -2.73 -13.81 -0.51
CA ARG A 123 -3.39 -15.01 0.02
C ARG A 123 -2.39 -16.09 0.36
N HIS A 124 -1.53 -16.45 -0.59
CA HIS A 124 -0.59 -17.57 -0.41
C HIS A 124 0.37 -17.37 0.77
N TYR A 125 0.95 -16.17 0.90
CA TYR A 125 1.98 -15.93 1.92
C TYR A 125 1.45 -15.41 3.25
N LEU A 126 0.25 -14.85 3.30
CA LEU A 126 -0.29 -14.29 4.54
C LEU A 126 -1.66 -14.89 4.90
N ILE A 127 -2.67 -14.68 4.05
CA ILE A 127 -4.06 -14.92 4.46
C ILE A 127 -4.33 -16.41 4.69
N ASP A 128 -3.89 -17.27 3.78
CA ASP A 128 -4.16 -18.72 3.84
C ASP A 128 -3.24 -19.45 4.83
N ALA A 129 -2.14 -18.82 5.27
CA ALA A 129 -1.27 -19.31 6.34
C ALA A 129 -1.87 -19.12 7.74
N LEU A 130 -2.92 -18.34 7.88
CA LEU A 130 -3.51 -17.92 9.15
C LEU A 130 -4.93 -18.47 9.31
N THR A 131 -5.27 -18.90 10.52
CA THR A 131 -6.65 -19.20 10.89
C THR A 131 -7.50 -17.91 10.91
N PRO A 132 -8.84 -18.01 10.83
CA PRO A 132 -9.71 -16.83 10.97
C PRO A 132 -9.48 -16.05 12.26
N ALA A 133 -9.26 -16.73 13.37
CA ALA A 133 -8.98 -16.10 14.68
C ALA A 133 -7.64 -15.33 14.65
N GLN A 134 -6.60 -15.89 14.04
CA GLN A 134 -5.30 -15.21 13.88
C GLN A 134 -5.41 -13.98 12.99
N ARG A 135 -6.14 -14.06 11.88
CA ARG A 135 -6.40 -12.89 11.03
C ARG A 135 -7.09 -11.76 11.79
N SER A 136 -8.11 -12.10 12.58
CA SER A 136 -8.82 -11.13 13.41
C SER A 136 -7.90 -10.49 14.46
N ALA A 137 -7.09 -11.31 15.14
CA ALA A 137 -6.13 -10.84 16.15
C ALA A 137 -5.08 -9.89 15.54
N ILE A 138 -4.53 -10.23 14.38
CA ILE A 138 -3.56 -9.37 13.67
C ILE A 138 -4.24 -8.06 13.25
N ALA A 139 -5.43 -8.10 12.69
CA ALA A 139 -6.15 -6.90 12.26
C ALA A 139 -6.39 -5.94 13.44
N GLN A 140 -6.82 -6.47 14.59
CA GLN A 140 -7.05 -5.67 15.80
C GLN A 140 -5.74 -5.15 16.40
N GLY A 141 -4.73 -6.00 16.56
CA GLY A 141 -3.45 -5.64 17.16
C GLY A 141 -2.69 -4.59 16.33
N LEU A 142 -2.60 -4.79 15.03
CA LEU A 142 -1.93 -3.84 14.13
C LEU A 142 -2.73 -2.53 13.97
N ALA A 143 -4.06 -2.56 14.06
CA ALA A 143 -4.86 -1.34 14.09
C ALA A 143 -4.53 -0.49 15.33
N ALA A 144 -4.44 -1.12 16.50
CA ALA A 144 -4.06 -0.43 17.74
C ALA A 144 -2.65 0.18 17.66
N ALA A 145 -1.68 -0.55 17.09
CA ALA A 145 -0.32 -0.04 16.88
C ALA A 145 -0.30 1.13 15.90
N ARG A 146 -1.02 1.00 14.77
CA ARG A 146 -1.15 2.07 13.77
C ARG A 146 -1.70 3.37 14.37
N ASP A 147 -2.70 3.26 15.24
CA ASP A 147 -3.36 4.43 15.81
C ASP A 147 -2.43 5.21 16.78
N ARG A 148 -1.39 4.57 17.31
CA ARG A 148 -0.31 5.23 18.07
C ARG A 148 0.73 5.94 17.19
N LEU A 149 0.78 5.62 15.90
CA LEU A 149 1.75 6.20 14.95
C LEU A 149 1.17 7.41 14.19
N ARG A 150 -0.07 7.76 14.43
CA ARG A 150 -0.75 8.95 13.92
C ARG A 150 -0.58 10.12 14.90
#